data_a48ea606ec2f8af610261890344a5b4d
#
_entry.id   a48ea606ec2f8af610261890344a5b4d
#
_cell.length_a   1.000
_cell.length_b   1.000
_cell.length_c   1.000
_cell.angle_alpha   90.00
_cell.angle_beta   90.00
_cell.angle_gamma   90.00
#
_symmetry.space_group_name_H-M   'P 1'
#
loop_
_entity.id
_entity.type
_entity.pdbx_description
1 polymer ?
#
loop_
_entity_poly.entity_id
_entity_poly.type
_entity_poly.pdbx_seq_one_letter_code
_entity_poly.pdbx_strand_id
1 'polypeptide(L)'
;MFHDRSLLGRCFRGFVLPVLGYCSAVWCSGSDTHLKLLDRAVSGAQFVTGDVYKCDSAHNRSVTVLFMLYKVRCNLVHPLNGALLEPYVPVRVTRSVLVTHRYTYALPRRRTSQYSRTFILLVVSLWNNLASPVFDGVGLAGSKSRANAFLLA
;
A
#
# COMPACT_ATOMS: atom_id res chain seq x y z
N MET A 1 -15.66 -31.82 19.58
CA MET A 1 -14.52 -30.89 19.51
C MET A 1 -15.10 -29.51 19.20
N PHE A 2 -15.28 -28.69 20.22
CA PHE A 2 -15.92 -27.35 20.07
C PHE A 2 -14.86 -26.40 19.55
N HIS A 3 -14.87 -26.12 18.27
CA HIS A 3 -14.09 -25.00 17.74
C HIS A 3 -14.90 -23.71 17.99
N ASP A 4 -14.56 -23.00 19.05
CA ASP A 4 -15.07 -21.67 19.28
C ASP A 4 -14.56 -20.75 18.16
N ARG A 5 -15.44 -20.48 17.18
CA ARG A 5 -15.14 -19.60 16.03
C ARG A 5 -14.69 -18.23 16.47
N SER A 6 -15.22 -17.74 17.58
CA SER A 6 -14.84 -16.43 18.14
C SER A 6 -13.39 -16.44 18.60
N LEU A 7 -12.92 -17.52 19.27
CA LEU A 7 -11.54 -17.69 19.68
C LEU A 7 -10.63 -17.79 18.47
N LEU A 8 -11.00 -18.60 17.47
CA LEU A 8 -10.23 -18.73 16.23
C LEU A 8 -10.10 -17.38 15.52
N GLY A 9 -11.17 -16.58 15.44
CA GLY A 9 -11.13 -15.24 14.85
C GLY A 9 -10.22 -14.29 15.62
N ARG A 10 -10.20 -14.35 16.95
CA ARG A 10 -9.27 -13.56 17.76
C ARG A 10 -7.82 -13.97 17.54
N CYS A 11 -7.53 -15.27 17.49
CA CYS A 11 -6.20 -15.79 17.20
C CYS A 11 -5.74 -15.39 15.80
N PHE A 12 -6.62 -15.51 14.81
CA PHE A 12 -6.30 -15.09 13.43
C PHE A 12 -5.94 -13.61 13.35
N ARG A 13 -6.74 -12.74 13.97
CA ARG A 13 -6.48 -11.28 13.99
C ARG A 13 -5.27 -10.90 14.83
N GLY A 14 -5.05 -11.58 15.96
CA GLY A 14 -3.96 -11.24 16.89
C GLY A 14 -2.59 -11.76 16.46
N PHE A 15 -2.54 -12.89 15.77
CA PHE A 15 -1.27 -13.54 15.42
C PHE A 15 -1.04 -13.62 13.92
N VAL A 16 -2.01 -14.04 13.13
CA VAL A 16 -1.81 -14.32 11.71
C VAL A 16 -1.78 -13.03 10.89
N LEU A 17 -2.77 -12.17 11.04
CA LEU A 17 -2.84 -10.92 10.27
C LEU A 17 -1.65 -9.99 10.53
N PRO A 18 -1.16 -9.78 11.77
CA PRO A 18 0.03 -8.97 11.99
C PRO A 18 1.28 -9.54 11.34
N VAL A 19 1.47 -10.87 11.34
CA VAL A 19 2.60 -11.52 10.66
C VAL A 19 2.51 -11.31 9.15
N LEU A 20 1.32 -11.47 8.56
CA LEU A 20 1.09 -11.22 7.13
C LEU A 20 1.21 -9.74 6.77
N GLY A 21 0.87 -8.83 7.68
CA GLY A 21 1.06 -7.39 7.48
C GLY A 21 2.50 -6.93 7.67
N TYR A 22 3.30 -7.70 8.42
CA TYR A 22 4.69 -7.37 8.68
C TYR A 22 5.51 -7.39 7.39
N CYS A 23 6.28 -6.34 7.18
CA CYS A 23 7.09 -6.17 5.95
C CYS A 23 6.30 -6.32 4.63
N SER A 24 4.98 -6.11 4.62
CA SER A 24 4.17 -6.20 3.40
C SER A 24 4.69 -5.31 2.27
N ALA A 25 5.32 -4.18 2.60
CA ALA A 25 5.99 -3.30 1.65
C ALA A 25 7.16 -3.99 0.90
N VAL A 26 7.81 -4.98 1.51
CA VAL A 26 8.92 -5.72 0.89
C VAL A 26 8.39 -6.79 -0.04
N TRP A 27 7.45 -7.61 0.41
CA TRP A 27 6.96 -8.74 -0.38
C TRP A 27 5.78 -8.40 -1.30
N CYS A 28 5.20 -7.18 -1.22
CA CYS A 28 4.17 -6.72 -2.16
C CYS A 28 4.66 -6.67 -3.63
N SER A 29 5.98 -6.65 -3.84
CA SER A 29 6.61 -6.76 -5.17
C SER A 29 6.68 -8.20 -5.71
N GLY A 30 6.17 -9.18 -4.98
CA GLY A 30 6.09 -10.57 -5.40
C GLY A 30 5.26 -10.79 -6.67
N SER A 31 5.32 -12.00 -7.23
CA SER A 31 4.50 -12.31 -8.40
C SER A 31 3.02 -12.32 -8.05
N ASP A 32 2.18 -11.90 -9.00
CA ASP A 32 0.72 -11.85 -8.83
C ASP A 32 0.14 -13.22 -8.44
N THR A 33 0.76 -14.30 -8.92
CA THR A 33 0.35 -15.67 -8.58
C THR A 33 0.51 -15.95 -7.10
N HIS A 34 1.66 -15.59 -6.51
CA HIS A 34 1.91 -15.78 -5.09
C HIS A 34 1.04 -14.88 -4.22
N LEU A 35 0.85 -13.63 -4.64
CA LEU A 35 -0.04 -12.69 -3.93
C LEU A 35 -1.49 -13.18 -3.93
N LYS A 36 -1.99 -13.69 -5.07
CA LYS A 36 -3.33 -14.27 -5.16
C LYS A 36 -3.50 -15.54 -4.31
N LEU A 37 -2.46 -16.37 -4.19
CA LEU A 37 -2.51 -17.54 -3.30
C LEU A 37 -2.63 -17.09 -1.83
N LEU A 38 -1.87 -16.07 -1.44
CA LEU A 38 -1.96 -15.50 -0.10
C LEU A 38 -3.35 -14.92 0.17
N ASP A 39 -3.90 -14.15 -0.77
CA ASP A 39 -5.22 -13.55 -0.64
C ASP A 39 -6.33 -14.62 -0.50
N ARG A 40 -6.22 -15.73 -1.25
CA ARG A 40 -7.13 -16.88 -1.11
C ARG A 40 -7.01 -17.53 0.27
N ALA A 41 -5.78 -17.71 0.78
CA ALA A 41 -5.55 -18.29 2.11
C ALA A 41 -6.16 -17.41 3.21
N VAL A 42 -6.00 -16.09 3.12
CA VAL A 42 -6.60 -15.13 4.05
C VAL A 42 -8.13 -15.18 3.98
N SER A 43 -8.70 -15.16 2.78
CA SER A 43 -10.16 -15.25 2.59
C SER A 43 -10.72 -16.58 3.10
N GLY A 44 -10.01 -17.69 2.88
CA GLY A 44 -10.40 -19.01 3.41
C GLY A 44 -10.37 -19.03 4.94
N ALA A 45 -9.35 -18.47 5.56
CA ALA A 45 -9.26 -18.37 7.02
C ALA A 45 -10.39 -17.50 7.60
N GLN A 46 -10.72 -16.37 6.96
CA GLN A 46 -11.85 -15.51 7.35
C GLN A 46 -13.19 -16.26 7.27
N PHE A 47 -13.39 -17.05 6.22
CA PHE A 47 -14.59 -17.87 6.07
C PHE A 47 -14.73 -18.89 7.20
N VAL A 48 -13.65 -19.59 7.56
CA VAL A 48 -13.63 -20.59 8.63
C VAL A 48 -13.86 -19.96 10.00
N THR A 49 -13.26 -18.80 10.25
CA THR A 49 -13.40 -18.10 11.53
C THR A 49 -14.74 -17.38 11.68
N GLY A 50 -15.52 -17.25 10.59
CA GLY A 50 -16.74 -16.45 10.57
C GLY A 50 -16.49 -14.96 10.81
N ASP A 51 -15.29 -14.48 10.48
CA ASP A 51 -14.90 -13.10 10.74
C ASP A 51 -15.66 -12.16 9.81
N VAL A 52 -16.49 -11.31 10.41
CA VAL A 52 -17.31 -10.30 9.71
C VAL A 52 -16.42 -9.18 9.13
N TYR A 53 -15.22 -9.02 9.65
CA TYR A 53 -14.27 -8.05 9.13
C TYR A 53 -13.68 -8.55 7.80
N LYS A 54 -14.26 -8.07 6.70
CA LYS A 54 -13.68 -8.25 5.36
C LYS A 54 -12.31 -7.55 5.33
N CYS A 55 -11.26 -8.29 5.68
CA CYS A 55 -9.90 -7.82 5.49
C CYS A 55 -9.51 -8.08 4.05
N ASP A 56 -9.64 -7.08 3.19
CA ASP A 56 -9.02 -7.14 1.87
C ASP A 56 -7.51 -6.99 2.04
N SER A 57 -6.80 -8.11 1.90
CA SER A 57 -5.35 -8.14 2.09
C SER A 57 -4.61 -7.34 1.00
N ALA A 58 -5.14 -7.28 -0.22
CA ALA A 58 -4.59 -6.46 -1.31
C ALA A 58 -4.70 -4.97 -0.99
N HIS A 59 -5.88 -4.54 -0.53
CA HIS A 59 -6.12 -3.18 -0.09
C HIS A 59 -5.18 -2.77 1.06
N ASN A 60 -5.08 -3.60 2.09
CA ASN A 60 -4.20 -3.33 3.24
C ASN A 60 -2.73 -3.24 2.84
N ARG A 61 -2.26 -4.06 1.90
CA ARG A 61 -0.91 -3.94 1.33
C ARG A 61 -0.71 -2.58 0.67
N SER A 62 -1.63 -2.16 -0.17
CA SER A 62 -1.56 -0.87 -0.87
C SER A 62 -1.52 0.30 0.10
N VAL A 63 -2.37 0.29 1.15
CA VAL A 63 -2.36 1.31 2.21
C VAL A 63 -1.01 1.32 2.95
N THR A 64 -0.47 0.15 3.28
CA THR A 64 0.82 0.05 4.00
C THR A 64 1.97 0.60 3.16
N VAL A 65 1.99 0.29 1.86
CA VAL A 65 2.99 0.78 0.91
C VAL A 65 2.92 2.31 0.78
N LEU A 66 1.73 2.87 0.63
CA LEU A 66 1.52 4.32 0.58
C LEU A 66 1.94 5.01 1.88
N PHE A 67 1.65 4.39 3.00
CA PHE A 67 2.03 4.91 4.31
C PHE A 67 3.55 4.91 4.53
N MET A 68 4.26 3.90 4.01
CA MET A 68 5.73 3.90 4.00
C MET A 68 6.28 5.07 3.18
N LEU A 69 5.74 5.34 1.99
CA LEU A 69 6.18 6.48 1.19
C LEU A 69 5.90 7.82 1.90
N TYR A 70 4.75 7.94 2.54
CA TYR A 70 4.44 9.12 3.34
C TYR A 70 5.47 9.34 4.48
N LYS A 71 5.87 8.28 5.17
CA LYS A 71 6.93 8.35 6.20
C LYS A 71 8.28 8.78 5.63
N VAL A 72 8.65 8.22 4.47
CA VAL A 72 9.89 8.62 3.76
C VAL A 72 9.86 10.11 3.45
N ARG A 73 8.75 10.61 2.95
CA ARG A 73 8.56 12.01 2.63
C ARG A 73 8.63 12.93 3.85
N CYS A 74 8.03 12.51 4.98
CA CYS A 74 8.06 13.27 6.22
C CYS A 74 9.39 13.15 6.98
N ASN A 75 10.42 12.54 6.37
CA ASN A 75 11.73 12.27 6.99
C ASN A 75 11.63 11.47 8.32
N LEU A 76 10.61 10.64 8.44
CA LEU A 76 10.41 9.77 9.61
C LEU A 76 11.16 8.43 9.50
N VAL A 77 11.84 8.20 8.38
CA VAL A 77 12.70 7.04 8.09
C VAL A 77 14.05 7.52 7.58
N HIS A 78 15.00 6.61 7.51
CA HIS A 78 16.37 6.93 7.12
C HIS A 78 16.43 7.70 5.78
N PRO A 79 17.20 8.80 5.68
CA PRO A 79 17.21 9.70 4.51
C PRO A 79 17.62 9.04 3.18
N LEU A 80 18.35 7.91 3.21
CA LEU A 80 18.68 7.15 2.00
C LEU A 80 17.44 6.68 1.22
N ASN A 81 16.31 6.48 1.89
CA ASN A 81 15.07 6.08 1.23
C ASN A 81 14.46 7.22 0.41
N GLY A 82 14.68 8.47 0.82
CA GLY A 82 14.24 9.66 0.08
C GLY A 82 15.07 9.93 -1.17
N ALA A 83 16.37 9.59 -1.15
CA ALA A 83 17.27 9.78 -2.28
C ALA A 83 16.90 8.95 -3.52
N LEU A 84 16.10 7.90 -3.36
CA LEU A 84 15.61 7.06 -4.47
C LEU A 84 14.37 7.64 -5.18
N LEU A 85 13.82 8.73 -4.66
CA LEU A 85 12.58 9.33 -5.13
C LEU A 85 12.86 10.70 -5.74
N GLU A 86 12.91 10.77 -7.05
CA GLU A 86 13.08 12.03 -7.75
C GLU A 86 11.74 12.75 -7.91
N PRO A 87 11.63 14.04 -7.53
CA PRO A 87 10.43 14.82 -7.78
C PRO A 87 10.20 14.95 -9.29
N TYR A 88 8.96 14.85 -9.71
CA TYR A 88 8.61 15.06 -11.11
C TYR A 88 8.68 16.53 -11.47
N VAL A 89 9.58 16.88 -12.39
CA VAL A 89 9.66 18.22 -12.96
C VAL A 89 9.13 18.15 -14.40
N PRO A 90 7.97 18.74 -14.70
CA PRO A 90 7.43 18.73 -16.06
C PRO A 90 8.29 19.58 -17.00
N VAL A 91 8.77 18.98 -18.09
CA VAL A 91 9.53 19.69 -19.13
C VAL A 91 8.63 20.59 -19.97
N ARG A 92 7.35 20.24 -20.10
CA ARG A 92 6.34 21.03 -20.82
C ARG A 92 5.03 21.00 -20.05
N VAL A 93 4.33 22.14 -20.01
CA VAL A 93 3.01 22.24 -19.41
C VAL A 93 1.99 21.68 -20.42
N THR A 94 1.53 20.46 -20.18
CA THR A 94 0.46 19.82 -20.95
C THR A 94 -0.80 19.71 -20.10
N ARG A 95 -1.96 19.42 -20.69
CA ARG A 95 -3.22 19.21 -19.92
C ARG A 95 -3.07 18.13 -18.85
N SER A 96 -2.30 17.09 -19.10
CA SER A 96 -2.04 16.02 -18.11
C SER A 96 -1.23 16.50 -16.90
N VAL A 97 -0.37 17.51 -17.06
CA VAL A 97 0.40 18.12 -15.96
C VAL A 97 -0.51 18.90 -15.02
N LEU A 98 -1.58 19.51 -15.53
CA LEU A 98 -2.57 20.25 -14.71
C LEU A 98 -3.36 19.33 -13.77
N VAL A 99 -3.44 18.03 -14.06
CA VAL A 99 -4.15 17.04 -13.25
C VAL A 99 -3.23 16.41 -12.20
N THR A 100 -1.90 16.54 -12.36
CA THR A 100 -0.95 15.98 -11.40
C THR A 100 -0.84 16.85 -10.16
N HIS A 101 -0.80 16.22 -8.98
CA HIS A 101 -0.60 16.98 -7.75
C HIS A 101 0.88 17.38 -7.59
N ARG A 102 1.14 18.46 -6.84
CA ARG A 102 2.49 19.05 -6.64
C ARG A 102 3.52 18.09 -6.02
N TYR A 103 3.09 16.95 -5.54
CA TYR A 103 3.93 15.94 -4.89
C TYR A 103 4.17 14.71 -5.75
N THR A 104 3.99 14.84 -7.05
CA THR A 104 4.22 13.75 -8.00
C THR A 104 5.70 13.42 -8.10
N TYR A 105 6.01 12.12 -8.15
CA TYR A 105 7.36 11.62 -8.35
C TYR A 105 7.58 11.13 -9.78
N ALA A 106 8.82 11.26 -10.27
CA ALA A 106 9.20 10.73 -11.57
C ALA A 106 9.14 9.19 -11.56
N LEU A 107 8.47 8.62 -12.55
CA LEU A 107 8.43 7.16 -12.72
C LEU A 107 9.68 6.73 -13.50
N PRO A 108 10.56 5.89 -12.91
CA PRO A 108 11.69 5.33 -13.63
C PRO A 108 11.24 4.54 -14.85
N ARG A 109 12.05 4.54 -15.91
CA ARG A 109 11.73 3.79 -17.13
C ARG A 109 11.70 2.30 -16.87
N ARG A 110 10.61 1.67 -17.25
CA ARG A 110 10.40 0.22 -17.12
C ARG A 110 11.13 -0.50 -18.24
N ARG A 111 12.09 -1.34 -17.91
CA ARG A 111 12.82 -2.16 -18.90
C ARG A 111 12.35 -3.61 -18.94
N THR A 112 11.87 -4.15 -17.82
CA THR A 112 11.44 -5.54 -17.70
C THR A 112 10.14 -5.64 -16.89
N SER A 113 9.38 -6.72 -17.07
CA SER A 113 8.17 -7.00 -16.28
C SER A 113 8.47 -7.19 -14.79
N GLN A 114 9.62 -7.76 -14.45
CA GLN A 114 10.06 -7.90 -13.06
C GLN A 114 10.36 -6.53 -12.44
N TYR A 115 11.07 -5.66 -13.16
CA TYR A 115 11.36 -4.31 -12.69
C TYR A 115 10.09 -3.49 -12.50
N SER A 116 9.06 -3.69 -13.33
CA SER A 116 7.77 -2.99 -13.18
C SER A 116 7.03 -3.31 -11.87
N ARG A 117 7.37 -4.41 -11.21
CA ARG A 117 6.80 -4.84 -9.93
C ARG A 117 7.63 -4.44 -8.72
N THR A 118 8.77 -3.77 -8.91
CA THR A 118 9.58 -3.32 -7.78
C THR A 118 8.79 -2.38 -6.89
N PHE A 119 9.11 -2.42 -5.60
CA PHE A 119 8.47 -1.58 -4.59
C PHE A 119 8.39 -0.11 -5.01
N ILE A 120 9.49 0.45 -5.52
CA ILE A 120 9.57 1.86 -5.93
C ILE A 120 8.56 2.18 -7.03
N LEU A 121 8.48 1.37 -8.09
CA LEU A 121 7.55 1.63 -9.19
C LEU A 121 6.09 1.45 -8.75
N LEU A 122 5.82 0.44 -7.94
CA LEU A 122 4.48 0.20 -7.40
C LEU A 122 4.03 1.35 -6.51
N VAL A 123 4.87 1.78 -5.57
CA VAL A 123 4.50 2.83 -4.63
C VAL A 123 4.37 4.20 -5.30
N VAL A 124 5.29 4.53 -6.24
CA VAL A 124 5.21 5.79 -6.99
C VAL A 124 3.98 5.82 -7.89
N SER A 125 3.63 4.70 -8.53
CA SER A 125 2.41 4.60 -9.33
C SER A 125 1.15 4.81 -8.49
N LEU A 126 1.04 4.13 -7.35
CA LEU A 126 -0.08 4.31 -6.42
C LEU A 126 -0.15 5.75 -5.89
N TRP A 127 1.00 6.31 -5.51
CA TRP A 127 1.10 7.67 -4.99
C TRP A 127 0.67 8.73 -5.99
N ASN A 128 1.15 8.62 -7.24
CA ASN A 128 0.82 9.60 -8.29
C ASN A 128 -0.66 9.56 -8.70
N ASN A 129 -1.35 8.44 -8.43
CA ASN A 129 -2.78 8.31 -8.66
C ASN A 129 -3.65 8.86 -7.52
N LEU A 130 -3.03 9.17 -6.35
CA LEU A 130 -3.79 9.75 -5.24
C LEU A 130 -4.18 11.19 -5.50
N ALA A 131 -5.34 11.57 -5.03
CA ALA A 131 -5.78 12.96 -5.10
C ALA A 131 -4.97 13.86 -4.16
N SER A 132 -4.70 15.10 -4.61
CA SER A 132 -3.94 16.11 -3.85
C SER A 132 -4.41 16.31 -2.39
N PRO A 133 -5.73 16.34 -2.08
CA PRO A 133 -6.23 16.58 -0.73
C PRO A 133 -5.83 15.53 0.31
N VAL A 134 -5.38 14.35 -0.12
CA VAL A 134 -4.96 13.26 0.79
C VAL A 134 -3.77 13.69 1.65
N PHE A 135 -2.96 14.62 1.16
CA PHE A 135 -1.68 15.01 1.78
C PHE A 135 -1.68 16.38 2.45
N ASP A 136 -2.70 17.20 2.23
CA ASP A 136 -2.71 18.58 2.68
C ASP A 136 -3.10 18.70 4.16
N GLY A 137 -2.18 19.20 4.98
CA GLY A 137 -2.44 19.65 6.34
C GLY A 137 -2.80 18.58 7.38
N VAL A 138 -2.56 17.31 7.10
CA VAL A 138 -3.00 16.20 7.96
C VAL A 138 -1.80 15.48 8.57
N GLY A 139 -1.86 15.25 9.88
CA GLY A 139 -0.88 14.39 10.56
C GLY A 139 -0.91 12.94 10.07
N LEU A 140 0.07 12.15 10.53
CA LEU A 140 0.31 10.77 10.09
C LEU A 140 -0.96 9.88 10.12
N ALA A 141 -1.75 9.97 11.18
CA ALA A 141 -2.98 9.19 11.34
C ALA A 141 -4.07 9.61 10.34
N GLY A 142 -4.22 10.91 10.12
CA GLY A 142 -5.20 11.44 9.15
C GLY A 142 -4.87 11.10 7.71
N SER A 143 -3.59 11.12 7.33
CA SER A 143 -3.15 10.70 5.99
C SER A 143 -3.43 9.24 5.72
N LYS A 144 -3.23 8.37 6.73
CA LYS A 144 -3.56 6.94 6.64
C LYS A 144 -5.06 6.73 6.42
N SER A 145 -5.90 7.42 7.19
CA SER A 145 -7.35 7.33 7.08
C SER A 145 -7.85 7.79 5.71
N ARG A 146 -7.33 8.92 5.20
CA ARG A 146 -7.69 9.44 3.88
C ARG A 146 -7.21 8.55 2.73
N ALA A 147 -6.00 8.02 2.81
CA ALA A 147 -5.50 7.06 1.82
C ALA A 147 -6.35 5.79 1.80
N ASN A 148 -6.77 5.31 2.96
CA ASN A 148 -7.67 4.16 3.08
C ASN A 148 -9.03 4.44 2.43
N ALA A 149 -9.63 5.59 2.70
CA ALA A 149 -10.91 5.99 2.11
C ALA A 149 -10.81 6.14 0.57
N PHE A 150 -9.73 6.72 0.07
CA PHE A 150 -9.51 6.90 -1.36
C PHE A 150 -9.36 5.57 -2.12
N LEU A 151 -8.68 4.58 -1.52
CA LEU A 151 -8.49 3.27 -2.14
C LEU A 151 -9.76 2.39 -2.08
N LEU A 152 -10.76 2.76 -1.28
CA LEU A 152 -12.05 2.07 -1.18
C LEU A 152 -13.12 2.66 -2.11
N ALA A 153 -12.90 3.86 -2.63
CA ALA A 153 -13.78 4.55 -3.57
C ALA A 153 -13.56 4.09 -5.01
#